data_fc6eedbecf6e7fb20f053f4d8cc53294
#
_entry.id   fc6eedbecf6e7fb20f053f4d8cc53294
#
_cell.length_a   1.000
_cell.length_b   1.000
_cell.length_c   1.000
_cell.angle_alpha   90.00
_cell.angle_beta   90.00
_cell.angle_gamma   90.00
#
_symmetry.space_group_name_H-M   'P 1'
#
loop_
_entity.id
_entity.type
_entity.pdbx_description
1 polymer ?
#
loop_
_entity_poly.entity_id
_entity_poly.type
_entity_poly.pdbx_seq_one_letter_code
_entity_poly.pdbx_strand_id
1 'polypeptide(L)'
;LTLSLAACGSNSGNSSSPAPTDSSNTPANSTPSTETRTLKLAALETAYGADVWKEITAAFEKVTPGVKVETTIDKNIEDVIGPGMKSGDFPDVIHLATGQKKALTETFVKDNNLTDLTDVLSMTIPGESVTVKDKLIPGFTDTTITNPYGDGKTFLMPMFYSPTGLFYNAGLFEQKGWAVPTTWDEMWALGDKAKAEGIALFSYPTTGYFDSFFYALLNEVGGADFFTKATSYSEGIWQTSEATQVFDLITKLASYTEKTVPANANKDNFTKNQQLILDNKALFMPNGTWVVGEMSKAPRADGFKWGFTALPAVAAGGDSYSYTFFEQIWVPAKAENADLAKQFIAYLYSDEAAAIFAKVGAVQPIKDMSSKLDGDNKLFYSIYDNGAKASMGAFATTDPVEGVNISDNVFGSIDSLVTGAKTQQQWVEEITKASDALRGALK
;
A
#
# COMPACT_ATOMS: atom_id res chain seq x y z
N LEU A 1 67.77 -2.73 -20.70
CA LEU A 1 68.86 -3.71 -20.80
C LEU A 1 68.33 -5.11 -20.56
N THR A 2 68.18 -5.83 -21.66
CA THR A 2 68.67 -7.15 -22.14
C THR A 2 67.95 -8.35 -21.52
N LEU A 3 67.12 -9.04 -22.27
CA LEU A 3 67.30 -10.11 -23.27
C LEU A 3 67.89 -11.39 -22.65
N SER A 4 67.27 -12.59 -22.77
CA SER A 4 67.34 -13.59 -23.87
C SER A 4 66.53 -14.80 -23.46
N LEU A 5 65.59 -15.32 -24.19
CA LEU A 5 65.68 -16.25 -25.36
C LEU A 5 66.35 -17.60 -25.12
N ALA A 6 65.67 -18.63 -25.36
CA ALA A 6 65.65 -19.66 -26.37
C ALA A 6 65.56 -21.06 -25.73
N ALA A 7 65.08 -22.10 -26.28
CA ALA A 7 64.43 -22.59 -27.48
C ALA A 7 64.44 -24.13 -27.41
N CYS A 8 63.42 -24.72 -27.99
CA CYS A 8 63.33 -25.96 -28.77
C CYS A 8 64.15 -27.24 -28.47
N GLY A 9 63.40 -28.34 -28.56
CA GLY A 9 63.99 -29.64 -28.89
C GLY A 9 62.95 -30.75 -28.97
N SER A 10 62.46 -31.00 -30.18
CA SER A 10 61.69 -32.16 -30.61
C SER A 10 62.56 -33.43 -30.55
N ASN A 11 62.02 -34.58 -30.23
CA ASN A 11 62.03 -35.70 -31.19
C ASN A 11 61.25 -36.93 -30.77
N SER A 12 60.67 -37.55 -31.76
CA SER A 12 59.90 -38.76 -31.93
C SER A 12 60.51 -40.07 -31.46
N GLY A 13 59.66 -41.08 -31.24
CA GLY A 13 60.05 -42.50 -31.37
C GLY A 13 59.20 -43.50 -30.60
N ASN A 14 58.18 -43.92 -31.13
CA ASN A 14 57.57 -45.20 -31.54
C ASN A 14 57.56 -46.39 -30.60
N SER A 15 56.39 -47.00 -30.43
CA SER A 15 55.90 -48.39 -30.44
C SER A 15 56.02 -49.26 -29.21
N SER A 16 54.92 -49.76 -28.84
CA SER A 16 54.39 -51.13 -28.66
C SER A 16 53.64 -51.37 -27.33
N SER A 17 52.38 -51.74 -27.52
CA SER A 17 51.55 -52.42 -26.50
C SER A 17 51.99 -53.79 -26.18
N PRO A 18 51.62 -54.42 -25.02
CA PRO A 18 50.27 -54.93 -24.83
C PRO A 18 49.68 -54.76 -23.42
N ALA A 19 48.35 -54.81 -23.38
CA ALA A 19 47.43 -54.92 -22.22
C ALA A 19 47.47 -56.35 -21.63
N PRO A 20 46.69 -56.75 -20.58
CA PRO A 20 45.85 -55.97 -19.67
C PRO A 20 46.03 -56.31 -18.16
N THR A 21 45.56 -55.52 -17.25
CA THR A 21 45.09 -56.02 -15.93
C THR A 21 44.02 -55.05 -15.33
N ASP A 22 43.00 -55.73 -14.91
CA ASP A 22 41.85 -55.21 -14.13
C ASP A 22 42.26 -54.26 -12.99
N SER A 23 41.59 -53.18 -12.89
CA SER A 23 41.43 -52.43 -11.63
C SER A 23 40.10 -51.69 -11.60
N SER A 24 39.25 -52.18 -10.73
CA SER A 24 37.99 -51.63 -10.26
C SER A 24 37.85 -50.11 -10.35
N ASN A 25 37.04 -49.69 -11.27
CA ASN A 25 36.47 -48.33 -11.24
C ASN A 25 35.39 -48.27 -10.15
N THR A 26 35.73 -47.72 -8.99
CA THR A 26 34.75 -47.15 -8.07
C THR A 26 34.28 -45.86 -8.69
N PRO A 27 32.98 -45.69 -8.96
CA PRO A 27 32.48 -44.36 -9.36
C PRO A 27 32.70 -43.41 -8.19
N ALA A 28 33.54 -42.42 -8.42
CA ALA A 28 33.56 -41.26 -7.55
C ALA A 28 32.12 -40.66 -7.57
N ASN A 29 31.42 -40.84 -6.47
CA ASN A 29 30.17 -40.21 -6.22
C ASN A 29 30.47 -38.71 -6.08
N SER A 30 30.48 -38.00 -7.19
CA SER A 30 30.44 -36.52 -7.20
C SER A 30 29.06 -36.12 -6.71
N THR A 31 28.96 -35.97 -5.40
CA THR A 31 27.87 -35.18 -4.80
C THR A 31 27.90 -33.84 -5.52
N PRO A 32 26.82 -33.40 -6.15
CA PRO A 32 26.79 -32.05 -6.68
C PRO A 32 26.96 -31.10 -5.47
N SER A 33 28.07 -30.38 -5.43
CA SER A 33 28.20 -29.26 -4.52
C SER A 33 27.17 -28.24 -5.03
N THR A 34 26.01 -28.22 -4.42
CA THR A 34 25.05 -27.14 -4.62
C THR A 34 25.72 -25.88 -4.08
N GLU A 35 26.26 -25.10 -5.00
CA GLU A 35 26.82 -23.80 -4.68
C GLU A 35 25.71 -22.99 -4.01
N THR A 36 25.95 -22.53 -2.77
CA THR A 36 24.98 -21.76 -2.01
C THR A 36 24.85 -20.39 -2.66
N ARG A 37 23.65 -20.06 -3.12
CA ARG A 37 23.34 -18.72 -3.65
C ARG A 37 22.93 -17.81 -2.52
N THR A 38 23.37 -16.56 -2.54
CA THR A 38 23.03 -15.55 -1.54
C THR A 38 22.09 -14.52 -2.14
N LEU A 39 20.93 -14.31 -1.48
CA LEU A 39 20.00 -13.23 -1.78
C LEU A 39 20.22 -12.08 -0.80
N LYS A 40 20.42 -10.87 -1.28
CA LYS A 40 20.55 -9.67 -0.47
C LYS A 40 19.19 -8.96 -0.35
N LEU A 41 18.60 -8.97 0.84
CA LEU A 41 17.37 -8.25 1.16
C LEU A 41 17.67 -6.99 1.94
N ALA A 42 17.17 -5.85 1.47
CA ALA A 42 17.11 -4.61 2.23
C ALA A 42 15.65 -4.27 2.56
N ALA A 43 15.33 -3.99 3.81
CA ALA A 43 13.97 -3.66 4.21
C ALA A 43 13.92 -2.51 5.20
N LEU A 44 12.91 -1.65 5.04
CA LEU A 44 12.60 -0.61 6.00
C LEU A 44 12.08 -1.26 7.30
N GLU A 45 12.71 -0.93 8.42
CA GLU A 45 12.17 -1.27 9.74
C GLU A 45 11.01 -0.31 10.06
N THR A 46 9.81 -0.87 10.07
CA THR A 46 8.58 -0.17 10.44
C THR A 46 8.13 -0.58 11.85
N ALA A 47 6.90 -0.24 12.21
CA ALA A 47 6.28 -0.65 13.48
C ALA A 47 6.22 -2.17 13.68
N TYR A 48 6.37 -2.96 12.62
CA TYR A 48 6.40 -4.43 12.68
C TYR A 48 7.72 -5.00 13.21
N GLY A 49 8.76 -4.16 13.31
CA GLY A 49 10.08 -4.55 13.80
C GLY A 49 10.94 -5.29 12.77
N ALA A 50 12.20 -5.54 13.13
CA ALA A 50 13.16 -6.22 12.27
C ALA A 50 13.09 -7.76 12.36
N ASP A 51 12.64 -8.30 13.50
CA ASP A 51 12.71 -9.75 13.74
C ASP A 51 11.78 -10.57 12.85
N VAL A 52 10.66 -9.99 12.40
CA VAL A 52 9.75 -10.64 11.45
C VAL A 52 10.46 -11.01 10.15
N TRP A 53 11.37 -10.16 9.67
CA TRP A 53 12.14 -10.43 8.47
C TRP A 53 13.12 -11.60 8.64
N LYS A 54 13.70 -11.77 9.84
CA LYS A 54 14.55 -12.93 10.15
C LYS A 54 13.75 -14.24 10.12
N GLU A 55 12.53 -14.22 10.66
CA GLU A 55 11.64 -15.39 10.63
C GLU A 55 11.24 -15.73 9.18
N ILE A 56 10.86 -14.74 8.38
CA ILE A 56 10.50 -14.89 6.97
C ILE A 56 11.64 -15.45 6.14
N THR A 57 12.84 -14.90 6.27
CA THR A 57 14.01 -15.35 5.48
C THR A 57 14.43 -16.78 5.86
N ALA A 58 14.38 -17.12 7.14
CA ALA A 58 14.62 -18.48 7.60
C ALA A 58 13.58 -19.49 7.07
N ALA A 59 12.32 -19.08 6.97
CA ALA A 59 11.26 -19.91 6.40
C ALA A 59 11.44 -20.07 4.88
N PHE A 60 11.80 -19.02 4.17
CA PHE A 60 12.13 -19.11 2.73
C PHE A 60 13.31 -20.04 2.45
N GLU A 61 14.38 -19.96 3.23
CA GLU A 61 15.55 -20.84 3.08
C GLU A 61 15.19 -22.34 3.23
N LYS A 62 14.18 -22.67 4.05
CA LYS A 62 13.70 -24.06 4.21
C LYS A 62 13.03 -24.60 2.95
N VAL A 63 12.26 -23.76 2.25
CA VAL A 63 11.53 -24.16 1.03
C VAL A 63 12.36 -23.97 -0.23
N THR A 64 13.53 -23.35 -0.13
CA THR A 64 14.47 -23.09 -1.24
C THR A 64 15.88 -23.57 -0.89
N PRO A 65 16.12 -24.89 -0.97
CA PRO A 65 17.42 -25.46 -0.61
C PRO A 65 18.57 -24.84 -1.43
N GLY A 66 19.70 -24.59 -0.79
CA GLY A 66 20.88 -23.99 -1.42
C GLY A 66 20.84 -22.47 -1.50
N VAL A 67 19.86 -21.82 -0.84
CA VAL A 67 19.77 -20.37 -0.74
C VAL A 67 20.05 -19.91 0.68
N LYS A 68 20.76 -18.78 0.80
CA LYS A 68 20.91 -17.98 2.01
C LYS A 68 20.41 -16.56 1.75
N VAL A 69 19.77 -15.95 2.74
CA VAL A 69 19.30 -14.56 2.67
C VAL A 69 20.10 -13.70 3.65
N GLU A 70 20.83 -12.74 3.11
CA GLU A 70 21.48 -11.70 3.90
C GLU A 70 20.53 -10.51 4.02
N THR A 71 20.26 -10.08 5.25
CA THR A 71 19.28 -9.01 5.53
C THR A 71 19.97 -7.74 6.02
N THR A 72 19.55 -6.62 5.47
CA THR A 72 19.84 -5.28 5.99
C THR A 72 18.52 -4.61 6.31
N ILE A 73 18.22 -4.43 7.59
CA ILE A 73 16.95 -3.90 8.07
C ILE A 73 17.21 -2.70 8.97
N ASP A 74 16.71 -1.54 8.58
CA ASP A 74 16.97 -0.29 9.32
C ASP A 74 15.82 0.70 9.12
N LYS A 75 15.62 1.57 10.12
CA LYS A 75 14.66 2.68 10.05
C LYS A 75 15.06 3.74 9.03
N ASN A 76 16.35 3.84 8.74
CA ASN A 76 16.93 4.75 7.76
C ASN A 76 17.55 3.97 6.59
N ILE A 77 16.87 2.94 6.13
CA ILE A 77 17.40 1.99 5.12
C ILE A 77 17.96 2.70 3.89
N GLU A 78 17.35 3.80 3.44
CA GLU A 78 17.83 4.58 2.29
C GLU A 78 19.27 5.11 2.49
N ASP A 79 19.60 5.53 3.70
CA ASP A 79 20.96 6.00 4.04
C ASP A 79 21.95 4.85 4.19
N VAL A 80 21.47 3.68 4.64
CA VAL A 80 22.31 2.50 4.86
C VAL A 80 22.73 1.87 3.52
N ILE A 81 21.81 1.68 2.59
CA ILE A 81 22.10 1.02 1.31
C ILE A 81 22.60 1.97 0.21
N GLY A 82 22.32 3.28 0.34
CA GLY A 82 22.67 4.27 -0.67
C GLY A 82 24.14 4.31 -1.06
N PRO A 83 25.11 4.31 -0.11
CA PRO A 83 26.53 4.28 -0.43
C PRO A 83 26.98 3.06 -1.20
N GLY A 84 26.50 1.86 -0.82
CA GLY A 84 26.80 0.60 -1.50
C GLY A 84 26.32 0.62 -2.96
N MET A 85 25.09 1.05 -3.18
CA MET A 85 24.51 1.15 -4.55
C MET A 85 25.30 2.13 -5.44
N LYS A 86 25.81 3.22 -4.89
CA LYS A 86 26.67 4.15 -5.64
C LYS A 86 27.98 3.50 -6.09
N SER A 87 28.50 2.55 -5.33
CA SER A 87 29.70 1.78 -5.68
C SER A 87 29.39 0.48 -6.48
N GLY A 88 28.14 0.24 -6.82
CA GLY A 88 27.71 -0.92 -7.62
C GLY A 88 27.29 -2.14 -6.80
N ASP A 89 27.26 -2.05 -5.48
CA ASP A 89 26.74 -3.11 -4.60
C ASP A 89 25.27 -2.90 -4.32
N PHE A 90 24.42 -3.62 -5.08
CA PHE A 90 22.98 -3.49 -5.01
C PHE A 90 22.37 -4.61 -4.16
N PRO A 91 21.37 -4.31 -3.31
CA PRO A 91 20.46 -5.34 -2.83
C PRO A 91 19.74 -6.03 -4.01
N ASP A 92 19.40 -7.30 -3.84
CA ASP A 92 18.59 -8.02 -4.83
C ASP A 92 17.10 -7.69 -4.68
N VAL A 93 16.66 -7.43 -3.46
CA VAL A 93 15.27 -7.08 -3.11
C VAL A 93 15.26 -5.89 -2.16
N ILE A 94 14.42 -4.94 -2.43
CA ILE A 94 14.22 -3.77 -1.57
C ILE A 94 12.74 -3.66 -1.18
N HIS A 95 12.46 -3.69 0.13
CA HIS A 95 11.16 -3.36 0.72
C HIS A 95 11.17 -1.91 1.17
N LEU A 96 10.60 -1.05 0.36
CA LEU A 96 10.54 0.40 0.60
C LEU A 96 9.43 1.01 -0.25
N ALA A 97 8.47 1.66 0.41
CA ALA A 97 7.37 2.34 -0.25
C ALA A 97 7.80 3.66 -0.91
N THR A 98 6.96 4.17 -1.78
CA THR A 98 7.01 5.56 -2.24
C THR A 98 6.72 6.52 -1.09
N GLY A 99 7.14 7.78 -1.22
CA GLY A 99 6.91 8.81 -0.22
C GLY A 99 7.90 8.80 0.96
N GLN A 100 8.99 8.04 0.87
CA GLN A 100 10.06 8.07 1.87
C GLN A 100 10.93 9.33 1.74
N LYS A 101 11.61 9.68 2.83
CA LYS A 101 12.31 10.98 2.97
C LYS A 101 13.34 11.26 1.88
N LYS A 102 14.05 10.23 1.40
CA LYS A 102 15.07 10.37 0.36
C LYS A 102 14.54 10.08 -1.05
N ALA A 103 13.29 9.68 -1.16
CA ALA A 103 12.62 9.36 -2.42
C ALA A 103 13.39 8.34 -3.28
N LEU A 104 13.96 7.31 -2.64
CA LEU A 104 14.77 6.31 -3.33
C LEU A 104 13.94 5.54 -4.36
N THR A 105 12.74 5.08 -3.98
CA THR A 105 11.85 4.35 -4.90
C THR A 105 11.49 5.21 -6.11
N GLU A 106 11.13 6.49 -5.89
CA GLU A 106 10.81 7.43 -6.95
C GLU A 106 12.00 7.69 -7.88
N THR A 107 13.20 7.76 -7.32
CA THR A 107 14.43 7.91 -8.11
C THR A 107 14.64 6.72 -9.04
N PHE A 108 14.45 5.50 -8.53
CA PHE A 108 14.57 4.28 -9.35
C PHE A 108 13.49 4.19 -10.42
N VAL A 109 12.27 4.63 -10.11
CA VAL A 109 11.18 4.75 -11.10
C VAL A 109 11.57 5.74 -12.20
N LYS A 110 11.97 6.96 -11.82
CA LYS A 110 12.33 8.03 -12.76
C LYS A 110 13.48 7.63 -13.71
N ASP A 111 14.46 6.93 -13.17
CA ASP A 111 15.66 6.51 -13.91
C ASP A 111 15.45 5.21 -14.69
N ASN A 112 14.25 4.61 -14.69
CA ASN A 112 13.95 3.30 -15.28
C ASN A 112 14.89 2.19 -14.78
N ASN A 113 15.24 2.22 -13.49
CA ASN A 113 16.18 1.29 -12.87
C ASN A 113 15.48 0.16 -12.09
N LEU A 114 14.26 -0.20 -12.47
CA LEU A 114 13.49 -1.29 -11.88
C LEU A 114 13.46 -2.52 -12.78
N THR A 115 13.48 -3.69 -12.18
CA THR A 115 13.21 -4.96 -12.85
C THR A 115 11.71 -5.14 -13.06
N ASP A 116 11.32 -5.58 -14.24
CA ASP A 116 9.93 -5.97 -14.54
C ASP A 116 9.57 -7.23 -13.70
N LEU A 117 8.55 -7.10 -12.87
CA LEU A 117 8.05 -8.16 -11.98
C LEU A 117 6.72 -8.76 -12.45
N THR A 118 6.27 -8.45 -13.67
CA THR A 118 4.98 -8.91 -14.19
C THR A 118 4.90 -10.44 -14.21
N ASP A 119 5.98 -11.13 -14.49
CA ASP A 119 6.06 -12.59 -14.49
C ASP A 119 5.89 -13.21 -13.10
N VAL A 120 6.22 -12.47 -12.03
CA VAL A 120 5.99 -12.93 -10.65
C VAL A 120 4.52 -13.24 -10.40
N LEU A 121 3.61 -12.50 -11.03
CA LEU A 121 2.15 -12.75 -10.90
C LEU A 121 1.75 -14.15 -11.36
N SER A 122 2.44 -14.70 -12.34
CA SER A 122 2.18 -16.04 -12.90
C SER A 122 3.04 -17.14 -12.25
N MET A 123 3.95 -16.77 -11.35
CA MET A 123 4.78 -17.76 -10.66
C MET A 123 3.95 -18.55 -9.66
N THR A 124 4.19 -19.86 -9.63
CA THR A 124 3.71 -20.72 -8.53
C THR A 124 4.44 -20.32 -7.25
N ILE A 125 3.70 -20.13 -6.19
CA ILE A 125 4.26 -19.77 -4.88
C ILE A 125 5.11 -20.95 -4.36
N PRO A 126 6.38 -20.74 -3.97
CA PRO A 126 7.19 -21.78 -3.37
C PRO A 126 6.51 -22.45 -2.18
N GLY A 127 6.39 -23.78 -2.25
CA GLY A 127 5.69 -24.60 -1.24
C GLY A 127 4.17 -24.72 -1.42
N GLU A 128 3.60 -24.09 -2.45
CA GLU A 128 2.15 -24.14 -2.74
C GLU A 128 1.88 -24.55 -4.20
N SER A 129 0.61 -24.75 -4.55
CA SER A 129 0.17 -25.11 -5.92
C SER A 129 -0.57 -23.99 -6.67
N VAL A 130 -0.64 -22.81 -6.08
CA VAL A 130 -1.36 -21.63 -6.63
C VAL A 130 -0.36 -20.57 -7.07
N THR A 131 -0.80 -19.70 -7.99
CA THR A 131 0.03 -18.56 -8.42
C THR A 131 -0.13 -17.36 -7.50
N VAL A 132 0.82 -16.43 -7.57
CA VAL A 132 0.73 -15.15 -6.85
C VAL A 132 -0.56 -14.41 -7.22
N LYS A 133 -0.89 -14.35 -8.50
CA LYS A 133 -2.12 -13.68 -8.99
C LYS A 133 -3.40 -14.30 -8.40
N ASP A 134 -3.43 -15.61 -8.22
CA ASP A 134 -4.60 -16.29 -7.63
C ASP A 134 -4.82 -15.89 -6.16
N LYS A 135 -3.74 -15.56 -5.46
CA LYS A 135 -3.77 -15.13 -4.06
C LYS A 135 -4.10 -13.65 -3.88
N LEU A 136 -3.65 -12.79 -4.79
CA LEU A 136 -3.81 -11.34 -4.63
C LEU A 136 -5.28 -10.91 -4.71
N ILE A 137 -5.63 -9.93 -3.88
CA ILE A 137 -6.89 -9.19 -3.99
C ILE A 137 -6.88 -8.42 -5.31
N PRO A 138 -7.92 -8.50 -6.15
CA PRO A 138 -8.01 -7.69 -7.37
C PRO A 138 -7.90 -6.20 -7.08
N GLY A 139 -7.24 -5.46 -7.98
CA GLY A 139 -7.07 -4.01 -7.88
C GLY A 139 -5.77 -3.55 -7.20
N PHE A 140 -4.95 -4.47 -6.67
CA PHE A 140 -3.66 -4.10 -6.07
C PHE A 140 -2.49 -4.03 -7.07
N THR A 141 -2.64 -4.59 -8.27
CA THR A 141 -1.59 -4.60 -9.32
C THR A 141 -1.91 -3.71 -10.52
N ASP A 142 -3.12 -3.17 -10.61
CA ASP A 142 -3.61 -2.38 -11.74
C ASP A 142 -3.61 -0.87 -11.43
N THR A 143 -2.66 -0.41 -10.62
CA THR A 143 -2.57 0.96 -10.15
C THR A 143 -1.34 1.66 -10.70
N THR A 144 -1.35 2.98 -10.77
CA THR A 144 -0.19 3.79 -11.14
C THR A 144 0.99 3.62 -10.19
N ILE A 145 0.74 3.12 -8.97
CA ILE A 145 1.78 2.88 -7.97
C ILE A 145 2.49 1.57 -8.22
N THR A 146 1.79 0.51 -8.62
CA THR A 146 2.39 -0.78 -8.96
C THR A 146 2.91 -0.82 -10.41
N ASN A 147 2.30 -0.02 -11.27
CA ASN A 147 2.65 0.18 -12.68
C ASN A 147 2.98 1.66 -12.95
N PRO A 148 4.16 2.14 -12.54
CA PRO A 148 4.48 3.57 -12.60
C PRO A 148 4.67 4.10 -14.02
N TYR A 149 4.85 3.23 -15.02
CA TYR A 149 5.08 3.63 -16.40
C TYR A 149 3.83 3.59 -17.28
N GLY A 150 2.70 3.11 -16.77
CA GLY A 150 1.44 3.05 -17.51
C GLY A 150 1.44 2.07 -18.70
N ASP A 151 2.38 1.11 -18.71
CA ASP A 151 2.57 0.13 -19.80
C ASP A 151 1.92 -1.23 -19.54
N GLY A 152 1.12 -1.34 -18.47
CA GLY A 152 0.45 -2.57 -18.06
C GLY A 152 1.35 -3.58 -17.34
N LYS A 153 2.60 -3.21 -17.03
CA LYS A 153 3.55 -4.05 -16.32
C LYS A 153 3.63 -3.70 -14.84
N THR A 154 3.96 -4.67 -14.02
CA THR A 154 4.14 -4.52 -12.58
C THR A 154 5.63 -4.42 -12.24
N PHE A 155 6.03 -3.32 -11.60
CA PHE A 155 7.41 -3.09 -11.15
C PHE A 155 7.52 -2.99 -9.63
N LEU A 156 6.49 -2.49 -8.97
CA LEU A 156 6.42 -2.32 -7.53
C LEU A 156 5.34 -3.26 -6.99
N MET A 157 5.75 -4.38 -6.40
CA MET A 157 4.79 -5.35 -5.88
C MET A 157 4.18 -4.87 -4.56
N PRO A 158 2.86 -4.99 -4.37
CA PRO A 158 2.20 -4.59 -3.13
C PRO A 158 2.60 -5.53 -2.00
N MET A 159 3.02 -4.99 -0.87
CA MET A 159 3.49 -5.80 0.25
C MET A 159 2.52 -5.72 1.44
N PHE A 160 2.64 -4.75 2.31
CA PHE A 160 1.70 -4.57 3.41
C PHE A 160 0.72 -3.45 3.08
N TYR A 161 -0.51 -3.57 3.58
CA TYR A 161 -1.52 -2.55 3.38
C TYR A 161 -2.32 -2.30 4.65
N SER A 162 -2.88 -1.11 4.74
CA SER A 162 -3.67 -0.66 5.88
C SER A 162 -4.87 0.11 5.38
N PRO A 163 -6.10 -0.37 5.61
CA PRO A 163 -7.30 0.31 5.16
C PRO A 163 -7.58 1.57 5.98
N THR A 164 -8.17 2.56 5.33
CA THR A 164 -8.93 3.61 5.98
C THR A 164 -10.41 3.44 5.63
N GLY A 165 -11.28 4.05 6.38
CA GLY A 165 -12.71 3.96 6.12
C GLY A 165 -13.52 4.69 7.16
N LEU A 166 -14.78 4.35 7.24
CA LEU A 166 -15.72 4.96 8.17
C LEU A 166 -15.85 4.10 9.42
N PHE A 167 -15.49 4.68 10.55
CA PHE A 167 -15.67 4.10 11.88
C PHE A 167 -17.01 4.53 12.46
N TYR A 168 -17.69 3.62 13.17
CA TYR A 168 -18.97 3.84 13.80
C TYR A 168 -19.14 2.98 15.05
N ASN A 169 -20.17 3.24 15.85
CA ASN A 169 -20.54 2.39 16.97
C ASN A 169 -21.51 1.28 16.52
N ALA A 170 -21.01 0.09 16.25
CA ALA A 170 -21.82 -1.06 15.86
C ALA A 170 -22.85 -1.44 16.94
N GLY A 171 -22.53 -1.25 18.22
CA GLY A 171 -23.47 -1.50 19.32
C GLY A 171 -24.69 -0.59 19.27
N LEU A 172 -24.51 0.69 18.91
CA LEU A 172 -25.64 1.61 18.69
C LEU A 172 -26.52 1.15 17.53
N PHE A 173 -25.91 0.73 16.41
CA PHE A 173 -26.65 0.23 15.24
C PHE A 173 -27.47 -1.00 15.58
N GLU A 174 -26.87 -1.96 16.31
CA GLU A 174 -27.59 -3.14 16.81
C GLU A 174 -28.78 -2.73 17.70
N GLN A 175 -28.57 -1.83 18.65
CA GLN A 175 -29.60 -1.34 19.57
C GLN A 175 -30.76 -0.66 18.85
N LYS A 176 -30.45 0.13 17.82
CA LYS A 176 -31.45 0.89 17.04
C LYS A 176 -32.07 0.09 15.89
N GLY A 177 -31.55 -1.09 15.58
CA GLY A 177 -31.93 -1.84 14.39
C GLY A 177 -31.59 -1.11 13.08
N TRP A 178 -30.52 -0.32 13.09
CA TRP A 178 -30.04 0.41 11.91
C TRP A 178 -29.10 -0.46 11.10
N ALA A 179 -29.28 -0.46 9.79
CA ALA A 179 -28.35 -1.08 8.86
C ALA A 179 -27.22 -0.11 8.52
N VAL A 180 -26.02 -0.67 8.29
CA VAL A 180 -24.90 0.10 7.76
C VAL A 180 -25.21 0.45 6.30
N PRO A 181 -25.18 1.74 5.90
CA PRO A 181 -25.47 2.14 4.54
C PRO A 181 -24.51 1.53 3.52
N THR A 182 -25.05 0.99 2.43
CA THR A 182 -24.30 0.47 1.29
C THR A 182 -24.28 1.43 0.10
N THR A 183 -25.15 2.43 0.12
CA THR A 183 -25.21 3.51 -0.87
C THR A 183 -25.28 4.88 -0.19
N TRP A 184 -24.94 5.93 -0.93
CA TRP A 184 -25.06 7.29 -0.42
C TRP A 184 -26.49 7.69 -0.15
N ASP A 185 -27.47 7.21 -0.91
CA ASP A 185 -28.90 7.46 -0.62
C ASP A 185 -29.32 6.86 0.71
N GLU A 186 -28.88 5.64 1.02
CA GLU A 186 -29.08 5.02 2.34
C GLU A 186 -28.37 5.81 3.45
N MET A 187 -27.18 6.35 3.17
CA MET A 187 -26.42 7.20 4.11
C MET A 187 -27.21 8.44 4.48
N TRP A 188 -27.81 9.12 3.50
CA TRP A 188 -28.64 10.30 3.74
C TRP A 188 -29.92 9.97 4.51
N ALA A 189 -30.59 8.87 4.16
CA ALA A 189 -31.78 8.42 4.88
C ALA A 189 -31.46 8.08 6.35
N LEU A 190 -30.32 7.46 6.63
CA LEU A 190 -29.86 7.20 7.99
C LEU A 190 -29.53 8.52 8.71
N GLY A 191 -28.88 9.45 8.03
CA GLY A 191 -28.57 10.78 8.57
C GLY A 191 -29.81 11.54 9.04
N ASP A 192 -30.89 11.48 8.26
CA ASP A 192 -32.16 12.10 8.64
C ASP A 192 -32.80 11.42 9.85
N LYS A 193 -32.76 10.10 9.95
CA LYS A 193 -33.21 9.35 11.14
C LYS A 193 -32.42 9.73 12.39
N ALA A 194 -31.08 9.73 12.28
CA ALA A 194 -30.21 10.08 13.38
C ALA A 194 -30.41 11.53 13.87
N LYS A 195 -30.58 12.45 12.93
CA LYS A 195 -30.85 13.87 13.22
C LYS A 195 -32.14 14.04 14.02
N ALA A 196 -33.18 13.27 13.73
CA ALA A 196 -34.43 13.29 14.51
C ALA A 196 -34.22 12.87 15.97
N GLU A 197 -33.17 12.12 16.25
CA GLU A 197 -32.76 11.70 17.61
C GLU A 197 -31.64 12.58 18.20
N GLY A 198 -31.27 13.66 17.54
CA GLY A 198 -30.23 14.59 17.99
C GLY A 198 -28.80 14.07 17.77
N ILE A 199 -28.62 13.10 16.87
CA ILE A 199 -27.32 12.52 16.53
C ILE A 199 -26.92 13.03 15.14
N ALA A 200 -25.69 13.56 14.99
CA ALA A 200 -25.16 13.96 13.70
C ALA A 200 -24.75 12.72 12.87
N LEU A 201 -24.79 12.83 11.55
CA LEU A 201 -24.33 11.73 10.69
C LEU A 201 -22.80 11.58 10.72
N PHE A 202 -22.06 12.71 10.80
CA PHE A 202 -20.66 12.72 10.47
C PHE A 202 -19.81 13.58 11.42
N SER A 203 -18.61 13.13 11.67
CA SER A 203 -17.50 13.82 12.33
C SER A 203 -16.20 13.53 11.60
N TYR A 204 -15.18 14.33 11.80
CA TYR A 204 -13.82 14.04 11.34
C TYR A 204 -12.79 14.56 12.34
N PRO A 205 -11.66 13.89 12.55
CA PRO A 205 -10.64 14.32 13.51
C PRO A 205 -10.03 15.68 13.16
N THR A 206 -9.49 15.78 11.96
CA THR A 206 -8.92 17.01 11.36
C THR A 206 -9.25 17.07 9.88
N THR A 207 -9.02 18.21 9.25
CA THR A 207 -9.20 18.35 7.80
C THR A 207 -8.34 17.39 7.00
N GLY A 208 -7.18 16.99 7.55
CA GLY A 208 -6.27 16.04 6.89
C GLY A 208 -6.87 14.65 6.65
N TYR A 209 -7.83 14.21 7.48
CA TYR A 209 -8.50 12.91 7.30
C TYR A 209 -9.46 12.87 6.10
N PHE A 210 -9.74 14.01 5.50
CA PHE A 210 -10.46 14.07 4.23
C PHE A 210 -9.62 13.64 3.03
N ASP A 211 -8.31 13.53 3.14
CA ASP A 211 -7.47 13.03 2.06
C ASP A 211 -7.87 11.61 1.66
N SER A 212 -7.92 10.71 2.62
CA SER A 212 -8.30 9.32 2.40
C SER A 212 -9.75 9.19 1.91
N PHE A 213 -10.65 9.97 2.49
CA PHE A 213 -12.04 10.00 2.05
C PHE A 213 -12.17 10.49 0.60
N PHE A 214 -11.52 11.59 0.28
CA PHE A 214 -11.56 12.19 -1.05
C PHE A 214 -10.98 11.29 -2.13
N TYR A 215 -9.82 10.68 -1.89
CA TYR A 215 -9.20 9.77 -2.84
C TYR A 215 -10.06 8.52 -3.10
N ALA A 216 -10.63 7.94 -2.06
CA ALA A 216 -11.56 6.82 -2.24
C ALA A 216 -12.79 7.22 -3.07
N LEU A 217 -13.33 8.41 -2.81
CA LEU A 217 -14.50 8.93 -3.52
C LEU A 217 -14.22 9.23 -4.99
N LEU A 218 -13.01 9.70 -5.34
CA LEU A 218 -12.61 9.87 -6.74
C LEU A 218 -12.69 8.55 -7.51
N ASN A 219 -12.17 7.47 -6.94
CA ASN A 219 -12.26 6.13 -7.55
C ASN A 219 -13.69 5.64 -7.65
N GLU A 220 -14.48 5.86 -6.60
CA GLU A 220 -15.85 5.37 -6.51
C GLU A 220 -16.76 6.03 -7.55
N VAL A 221 -16.60 7.33 -7.75
CA VAL A 221 -17.42 8.10 -8.68
C VAL A 221 -16.98 7.93 -10.13
N GLY A 222 -15.68 7.99 -10.40
CA GLY A 222 -15.16 8.07 -11.77
C GLY A 222 -14.21 6.94 -12.17
N GLY A 223 -13.90 6.01 -11.26
CA GLY A 223 -12.99 4.90 -11.54
C GLY A 223 -11.51 5.32 -11.63
N ALA A 224 -10.67 4.37 -12.01
CA ALA A 224 -9.22 4.53 -12.02
C ALA A 224 -8.72 5.61 -12.99
N ASP A 225 -9.34 5.76 -14.16
CA ASP A 225 -8.96 6.78 -15.13
C ASP A 225 -9.23 8.20 -14.63
N PHE A 226 -10.41 8.41 -14.05
CA PHE A 226 -10.76 9.70 -13.44
C PHE A 226 -9.83 10.01 -12.25
N PHE A 227 -9.59 9.04 -11.38
CA PHE A 227 -8.66 9.19 -10.26
C PHE A 227 -7.28 9.64 -10.73
N THR A 228 -6.73 8.94 -11.74
CA THR A 228 -5.41 9.27 -12.29
C THR A 228 -5.37 10.68 -12.88
N LYS A 229 -6.38 11.06 -13.65
CA LYS A 229 -6.48 12.40 -14.25
C LYS A 229 -6.63 13.49 -13.19
N ALA A 230 -7.44 13.26 -12.16
CA ALA A 230 -7.65 14.21 -11.08
C ALA A 230 -6.37 14.42 -10.26
N THR A 231 -5.71 13.34 -9.88
CA THR A 231 -4.49 13.40 -9.07
C THR A 231 -3.26 13.87 -9.83
N SER A 232 -3.26 13.80 -11.18
CA SER A 232 -2.21 14.36 -12.05
C SER A 232 -2.55 15.75 -12.60
N TYR A 233 -3.54 16.42 -12.06
CA TYR A 233 -3.91 17.79 -12.41
C TYR A 233 -4.30 17.98 -13.89
N SER A 234 -4.96 17.00 -14.51
CA SER A 234 -5.37 17.10 -15.92
C SER A 234 -6.26 18.32 -16.16
N GLU A 235 -6.07 18.95 -17.33
CA GLU A 235 -6.82 20.15 -17.69
C GLU A 235 -8.32 19.87 -17.72
N GLY A 236 -9.12 20.77 -17.11
CA GLY A 236 -10.57 20.68 -17.10
C GLY A 236 -11.16 19.55 -16.24
N ILE A 237 -10.32 18.78 -15.53
CA ILE A 237 -10.78 17.62 -14.75
C ILE A 237 -11.83 17.99 -13.68
N TRP A 238 -11.69 19.14 -13.06
CA TRP A 238 -12.58 19.60 -12.01
C TRP A 238 -13.92 20.18 -12.49
N GLN A 239 -14.11 20.31 -13.81
CA GLN A 239 -15.35 20.71 -14.45
C GLN A 239 -16.14 19.54 -15.06
N THR A 240 -15.69 18.32 -14.88
CA THR A 240 -16.38 17.11 -15.34
C THR A 240 -17.60 16.80 -14.48
N SER A 241 -18.51 15.98 -15.00
CA SER A 241 -19.68 15.48 -14.26
C SER A 241 -19.27 14.66 -13.04
N GLU A 242 -18.21 13.86 -13.17
CA GLU A 242 -17.65 13.05 -12.10
C GLU A 242 -17.12 13.93 -10.95
N ALA A 243 -16.37 14.97 -11.27
CA ALA A 243 -15.88 15.91 -10.28
C ALA A 243 -17.04 16.63 -9.58
N THR A 244 -18.04 17.08 -10.32
CA THR A 244 -19.25 17.71 -9.78
C THR A 244 -19.94 16.77 -8.78
N GLN A 245 -20.08 15.49 -9.11
CA GLN A 245 -20.68 14.50 -8.22
C GLN A 245 -19.87 14.31 -6.93
N VAL A 246 -18.53 14.29 -7.01
CA VAL A 246 -17.65 14.24 -5.82
C VAL A 246 -17.88 15.47 -4.93
N PHE A 247 -17.90 16.66 -5.51
CA PHE A 247 -18.11 17.89 -4.75
C PHE A 247 -19.50 17.99 -4.13
N ASP A 248 -20.53 17.54 -4.85
CA ASP A 248 -21.91 17.51 -4.33
C ASP A 248 -22.03 16.57 -3.13
N LEU A 249 -21.44 15.37 -3.20
CA LEU A 249 -21.44 14.40 -2.10
C LEU A 249 -20.74 14.97 -0.86
N ILE A 250 -19.57 15.56 -1.02
CA ILE A 250 -18.81 16.14 0.10
C ILE A 250 -19.53 17.36 0.70
N THR A 251 -20.06 18.24 -0.12
CA THR A 251 -20.79 19.42 0.36
C THR A 251 -22.07 19.01 1.09
N LYS A 252 -22.77 18.00 0.59
CA LYS A 252 -23.92 17.43 1.29
C LYS A 252 -23.52 16.82 2.62
N LEU A 253 -22.43 16.05 2.66
CA LEU A 253 -21.90 15.46 3.90
C LEU A 253 -21.50 16.54 4.92
N ALA A 254 -20.91 17.64 4.46
CA ALA A 254 -20.60 18.79 5.32
C ALA A 254 -21.84 19.34 6.03
N SER A 255 -23.01 19.33 5.38
CA SER A 255 -24.29 19.76 5.98
C SER A 255 -24.81 18.81 7.07
N TYR A 256 -24.39 17.56 7.05
CA TYR A 256 -24.72 16.52 8.05
C TYR A 256 -23.65 16.36 9.14
N THR A 257 -22.57 17.13 9.07
CA THR A 257 -21.47 17.09 10.03
C THR A 257 -21.85 17.75 11.34
N GLU A 258 -21.41 17.19 12.46
CA GLU A 258 -21.62 17.77 13.79
C GLU A 258 -20.96 19.16 13.88
N LYS A 259 -21.66 20.13 14.45
CA LYS A 259 -21.34 21.56 14.33
C LYS A 259 -20.11 22.01 15.12
N THR A 260 -19.69 21.25 16.14
CA THR A 260 -18.49 21.57 16.93
C THR A 260 -17.21 21.06 16.29
N VAL A 261 -17.31 20.21 15.27
CA VAL A 261 -16.17 19.56 14.61
C VAL A 261 -15.14 20.56 14.10
N PRO A 262 -15.49 21.62 13.33
CA PRO A 262 -14.49 22.57 12.82
C PRO A 262 -13.67 23.24 13.91
N ALA A 263 -14.26 23.59 15.03
CA ALA A 263 -13.55 24.24 16.15
C ALA A 263 -12.51 23.33 16.83
N ASN A 264 -12.70 22.02 16.74
CA ASN A 264 -11.84 21.01 17.34
C ASN A 264 -10.94 20.28 16.33
N ALA A 265 -11.07 20.58 15.04
CA ALA A 265 -10.33 19.90 13.97
C ALA A 265 -8.87 20.35 13.86
N ASN A 266 -8.11 20.22 14.94
CA ASN A 266 -6.72 20.64 15.05
C ASN A 266 -5.92 19.64 15.88
N LYS A 267 -4.59 19.75 15.83
CA LYS A 267 -3.66 18.82 16.49
C LYS A 267 -3.87 18.67 18.00
N ASP A 268 -4.44 19.67 18.66
CA ASP A 268 -4.57 19.68 20.12
C ASP A 268 -5.95 19.15 20.59
N ASN A 269 -6.96 19.19 19.72
CA ASN A 269 -8.34 18.88 20.07
C ASN A 269 -9.00 17.76 19.23
N PHE A 270 -8.32 17.21 18.23
CA PHE A 270 -8.91 16.24 17.30
C PHE A 270 -9.55 15.02 17.98
N THR A 271 -9.04 14.61 19.13
CA THR A 271 -9.62 13.50 19.91
C THR A 271 -11.02 13.81 20.42
N LYS A 272 -11.39 15.10 20.58
CA LYS A 272 -12.77 15.50 20.91
C LYS A 272 -13.73 15.15 19.78
N ASN A 273 -13.29 15.29 18.53
CA ASN A 273 -14.08 14.91 17.37
C ASN A 273 -14.23 13.40 17.25
N GLN A 274 -13.19 12.63 17.60
CA GLN A 274 -13.24 11.16 17.69
C GLN A 274 -14.17 10.71 18.84
N GLN A 275 -14.17 11.44 19.95
CA GLN A 275 -15.03 11.16 21.10
C GLN A 275 -16.52 11.22 20.77
N LEU A 276 -16.93 12.03 19.77
CA LEU A 276 -18.32 12.12 19.33
C LEU A 276 -18.91 10.77 18.88
N ILE A 277 -18.07 9.90 18.30
CA ILE A 277 -18.49 8.55 17.92
C ILE A 277 -18.68 7.66 19.17
N LEU A 278 -17.76 7.76 20.12
CA LEU A 278 -17.80 6.98 21.38
C LEU A 278 -18.99 7.38 22.24
N ASP A 279 -19.42 8.63 22.19
CA ASP A 279 -20.53 9.22 22.94
C ASP A 279 -21.87 9.13 22.23
N ASN A 280 -21.95 8.53 21.05
CA ASN A 280 -23.14 8.49 20.20
C ASN A 280 -23.67 9.89 19.82
N LYS A 281 -22.78 10.86 19.64
CA LYS A 281 -23.09 12.21 19.16
C LYS A 281 -22.97 12.36 17.65
N ALA A 282 -22.17 11.50 17.02
CA ALA A 282 -22.08 11.36 15.59
C ALA A 282 -22.01 9.86 15.21
N LEU A 283 -22.47 9.50 14.01
CA LEU A 283 -22.51 8.11 13.58
C LEU A 283 -21.21 7.65 12.96
N PHE A 284 -20.63 8.41 12.03
CA PHE A 284 -19.46 8.02 11.26
C PHE A 284 -18.33 9.03 11.34
N MET A 285 -17.09 8.53 11.27
CA MET A 285 -15.91 9.36 11.03
C MET A 285 -14.92 8.63 10.12
N PRO A 286 -14.24 9.35 9.21
CA PRO A 286 -13.13 8.81 8.46
C PRO A 286 -11.92 8.65 9.39
N ASN A 287 -11.27 7.50 9.37
CA ASN A 287 -10.07 7.27 10.16
C ASN A 287 -9.30 6.06 9.62
N GLY A 288 -8.14 5.80 10.20
CA GLY A 288 -7.36 4.59 9.99
C GLY A 288 -7.43 3.65 11.19
N THR A 289 -6.83 2.48 11.05
CA THR A 289 -6.88 1.38 12.03
C THR A 289 -6.30 1.76 13.40
N TRP A 290 -5.46 2.78 13.46
CA TRP A 290 -4.81 3.27 14.69
C TRP A 290 -5.78 3.90 15.71
N VAL A 291 -6.97 4.38 15.28
CA VAL A 291 -7.92 5.06 16.15
C VAL A 291 -8.38 4.19 17.33
N VAL A 292 -8.48 2.90 17.13
CA VAL A 292 -8.89 1.97 18.19
C VAL A 292 -7.90 1.97 19.36
N GLY A 293 -6.61 1.92 19.04
CA GLY A 293 -5.54 2.03 20.05
C GLY A 293 -5.48 3.42 20.69
N GLU A 294 -5.59 4.47 19.88
CA GLU A 294 -5.56 5.86 20.33
C GLU A 294 -6.69 6.18 21.32
N MET A 295 -7.88 5.66 21.05
CA MET A 295 -9.06 5.88 21.89
C MET A 295 -9.31 4.76 22.93
N SER A 296 -8.35 3.85 23.14
CA SER A 296 -8.54 2.66 23.97
C SER A 296 -8.93 2.97 25.42
N LYS A 297 -8.43 4.07 25.99
CA LYS A 297 -8.70 4.53 27.36
C LYS A 297 -9.82 5.58 27.46
N ALA A 298 -10.37 6.01 26.32
CA ALA A 298 -11.42 7.02 26.32
C ALA A 298 -12.74 6.46 26.84
N PRO A 299 -13.52 7.23 27.62
CA PRO A 299 -14.87 6.83 28.03
C PRO A 299 -15.74 6.65 26.79
N ARG A 300 -16.75 5.78 26.91
CA ARG A 300 -17.64 5.46 25.79
C ARG A 300 -19.02 5.05 26.28
N ALA A 301 -19.99 5.18 25.41
CA ALA A 301 -21.36 4.80 25.67
C ALA A 301 -21.46 3.31 26.02
N ASP A 302 -22.45 2.95 26.85
CA ASP A 302 -22.73 1.57 27.18
C ASP A 302 -23.02 0.74 25.93
N GLY A 303 -22.43 -0.46 25.87
CA GLY A 303 -22.58 -1.35 24.72
C GLY A 303 -21.83 -0.93 23.48
N PHE A 304 -20.91 0.05 23.58
CA PHE A 304 -20.06 0.46 22.44
C PHE A 304 -19.27 -0.71 21.87
N LYS A 305 -19.33 -0.84 20.56
CA LYS A 305 -18.49 -1.77 19.77
C LYS A 305 -17.98 -1.03 18.54
N TRP A 306 -16.69 -1.16 18.26
CA TRP A 306 -16.18 -0.65 16.98
C TRP A 306 -16.83 -1.33 15.79
N GLY A 307 -17.31 -0.55 14.84
CA GLY A 307 -17.68 -0.93 13.50
C GLY A 307 -16.76 -0.21 12.51
N PHE A 308 -16.57 -0.82 11.35
CA PHE A 308 -15.73 -0.30 10.28
C PHE A 308 -16.32 -0.67 8.92
N THR A 309 -16.38 0.27 8.00
CA THR A 309 -16.89 0.04 6.65
C THR A 309 -16.15 0.89 5.63
N ALA A 310 -16.08 0.40 4.40
CA ALA A 310 -15.66 1.20 3.26
C ALA A 310 -16.71 2.28 2.95
N LEU A 311 -16.40 3.21 2.03
CA LEU A 311 -17.38 4.21 1.61
C LEU A 311 -18.60 3.54 0.97
N PRO A 312 -19.82 4.08 1.17
CA PRO A 312 -21.00 3.61 0.48
C PRO A 312 -20.85 3.82 -1.03
N ALA A 313 -21.34 2.87 -1.84
CA ALA A 313 -21.34 3.03 -3.29
C ALA A 313 -22.22 4.20 -3.75
N VAL A 314 -21.93 4.77 -4.91
CA VAL A 314 -22.73 5.84 -5.51
C VAL A 314 -24.17 5.38 -5.78
N ALA A 315 -24.33 4.13 -6.24
CA ALA A 315 -25.63 3.51 -6.51
C ALA A 315 -25.60 2.04 -6.13
N ALA A 316 -26.79 1.44 -5.98
CA ALA A 316 -26.94 0.02 -5.70
C ALA A 316 -26.22 -0.84 -6.76
N GLY A 317 -25.42 -1.80 -6.29
CA GLY A 317 -24.60 -2.65 -7.14
C GLY A 317 -23.33 -1.99 -7.69
N GLY A 318 -23.04 -0.74 -7.31
CA GLY A 318 -21.81 -0.05 -7.61
C GLY A 318 -20.65 -0.49 -6.72
N ASP A 319 -19.45 -0.05 -7.09
CA ASP A 319 -18.23 -0.34 -6.33
C ASP A 319 -18.15 0.49 -5.04
N SER A 320 -17.65 -0.13 -4.00
CA SER A 320 -17.29 0.49 -2.71
C SER A 320 -15.77 0.52 -2.58
N TYR A 321 -15.22 1.62 -2.10
CA TYR A 321 -13.78 1.81 -2.00
C TYR A 321 -13.34 2.14 -0.57
N SER A 322 -12.14 1.68 -0.25
CA SER A 322 -11.36 2.10 0.91
C SER A 322 -10.03 2.66 0.43
N TYR A 323 -9.69 3.87 0.82
CA TYR A 323 -8.34 4.36 0.61
C TYR A 323 -7.38 3.56 1.46
N THR A 324 -6.31 3.09 0.83
CA THR A 324 -5.45 2.08 1.39
C THR A 324 -4.01 2.56 1.35
N PHE A 325 -3.40 2.71 2.52
CA PHE A 325 -1.95 2.87 2.61
C PHE A 325 -1.29 1.53 2.34
N PHE A 326 -0.17 1.53 1.63
CA PHE A 326 0.54 0.29 1.40
C PHE A 326 2.03 0.49 1.21
N GLU A 327 2.75 -0.57 1.47
CA GLU A 327 4.18 -0.68 1.27
C GLU A 327 4.45 -1.54 0.04
N GLN A 328 5.61 -1.35 -0.57
CA GLN A 328 6.00 -2.00 -1.80
C GLN A 328 7.28 -2.78 -1.62
N ILE A 329 7.46 -3.77 -2.48
CA ILE A 329 8.71 -4.51 -2.62
C ILE A 329 9.09 -4.55 -4.09
N TRP A 330 10.37 -4.37 -4.38
CA TRP A 330 10.86 -4.24 -5.74
C TRP A 330 12.30 -4.70 -5.90
N VAL A 331 12.73 -4.85 -7.13
CA VAL A 331 14.04 -5.38 -7.52
C VAL A 331 14.75 -4.34 -8.37
N PRO A 332 15.97 -3.89 -7.97
CA PRO A 332 16.77 -3.01 -8.82
C PRO A 332 17.12 -3.68 -10.15
N ALA A 333 17.16 -2.93 -11.23
CA ALA A 333 17.56 -3.46 -12.54
C ALA A 333 19.00 -4.04 -12.54
N LYS A 334 19.84 -3.61 -11.61
CA LYS A 334 21.22 -4.07 -11.42
C LYS A 334 21.37 -5.16 -10.36
N ALA A 335 20.27 -5.75 -9.88
CA ALA A 335 20.34 -6.88 -8.95
C ALA A 335 21.04 -8.07 -9.59
N GLU A 336 21.97 -8.68 -8.87
CA GLU A 336 22.75 -9.83 -9.37
C GLU A 336 21.91 -11.11 -9.43
N ASN A 337 20.94 -11.26 -8.52
CA ASN A 337 20.11 -12.46 -8.38
C ASN A 337 18.62 -12.15 -8.59
N ALA A 338 18.28 -11.46 -9.69
CA ALA A 338 16.90 -11.05 -9.98
C ALA A 338 15.91 -12.23 -10.06
N ASP A 339 16.33 -13.38 -10.60
CA ASP A 339 15.54 -14.61 -10.63
C ASP A 339 15.21 -15.15 -9.24
N LEU A 340 16.18 -15.14 -8.34
CA LEU A 340 16.02 -15.55 -6.95
C LEU A 340 15.18 -14.52 -6.16
N ALA A 341 15.38 -13.24 -6.45
CA ALA A 341 14.56 -12.16 -5.90
C ALA A 341 13.09 -12.33 -6.24
N LYS A 342 12.77 -12.69 -7.48
CA LYS A 342 11.40 -12.99 -7.92
C LYS A 342 10.78 -14.19 -7.18
N GLN A 343 11.57 -15.25 -6.96
CA GLN A 343 11.14 -16.41 -6.16
C GLN A 343 10.86 -16.03 -4.71
N PHE A 344 11.71 -15.20 -4.12
CA PHE A 344 11.50 -14.68 -2.76
C PHE A 344 10.24 -13.83 -2.67
N ILE A 345 10.03 -12.91 -3.61
CA ILE A 345 8.80 -12.09 -3.65
C ILE A 345 7.56 -12.98 -3.79
N ALA A 346 7.59 -13.99 -4.67
CA ALA A 346 6.49 -14.95 -4.79
C ALA A 346 6.22 -15.69 -3.47
N TYR A 347 7.25 -16.12 -2.76
CA TYR A 347 7.12 -16.77 -1.45
C TYR A 347 6.44 -15.87 -0.41
N LEU A 348 6.69 -14.56 -0.44
CA LEU A 348 6.09 -13.62 0.50
C LEU A 348 4.56 -13.62 0.48
N TYR A 349 3.93 -14.12 -0.59
CA TYR A 349 2.48 -14.28 -0.69
C TYR A 349 1.98 -15.68 -0.27
N SER A 350 2.87 -16.53 0.27
CA SER A 350 2.48 -17.84 0.78
C SER A 350 1.64 -17.74 2.06
N ASP A 351 0.88 -18.79 2.35
CA ASP A 351 0.11 -18.87 3.60
C ASP A 351 1.04 -18.87 4.83
N GLU A 352 2.22 -19.49 4.72
CA GLU A 352 3.24 -19.48 5.78
C GLU A 352 3.74 -18.07 6.06
N ALA A 353 4.14 -17.34 5.01
CA ALA A 353 4.61 -15.96 5.14
C ALA A 353 3.50 -15.05 5.69
N ALA A 354 2.28 -15.18 5.19
CA ALA A 354 1.13 -14.42 5.67
C ALA A 354 0.88 -14.63 7.17
N ALA A 355 0.99 -15.86 7.65
CA ALA A 355 0.83 -16.18 9.07
C ALA A 355 1.95 -15.58 9.94
N ILE A 356 3.18 -15.57 9.45
CA ILE A 356 4.32 -14.96 10.15
C ILE A 356 4.12 -13.45 10.25
N PHE A 357 3.79 -12.78 9.16
CA PHE A 357 3.53 -11.34 9.15
C PHE A 357 2.33 -10.94 10.02
N ALA A 358 1.25 -11.72 9.99
CA ALA A 358 0.05 -11.44 10.79
C ALA A 358 0.32 -11.40 12.30
N LYS A 359 1.29 -12.16 12.81
CA LYS A 359 1.68 -12.14 14.23
C LYS A 359 2.11 -10.75 14.72
N VAL A 360 2.67 -9.94 13.84
CA VAL A 360 3.12 -8.57 14.15
C VAL A 360 2.18 -7.50 13.61
N GLY A 361 1.02 -7.89 13.11
CA GLY A 361 0.01 -6.97 12.56
C GLY A 361 0.31 -6.48 11.14
N ALA A 362 1.29 -7.06 10.46
CA ALA A 362 1.56 -6.79 9.05
C ALA A 362 0.65 -7.66 8.18
N VAL A 363 -0.13 -7.04 7.32
CA VAL A 363 -1.14 -7.73 6.51
C VAL A 363 -0.86 -7.49 5.04
N GLN A 364 -0.80 -8.58 4.27
CA GLN A 364 -0.60 -8.55 2.84
C GLN A 364 -1.94 -8.54 2.09
N PRO A 365 -1.98 -7.98 0.85
CA PRO A 365 -3.21 -7.88 0.08
C PRO A 365 -3.58 -9.22 -0.60
N ILE A 366 -3.72 -10.26 0.20
CA ILE A 366 -4.14 -11.60 -0.26
C ILE A 366 -5.58 -11.89 0.17
N LYS A 367 -6.27 -12.70 -0.62
CA LYS A 367 -7.66 -13.08 -0.39
C LYS A 367 -7.83 -13.82 0.94
N ASP A 368 -8.99 -13.67 1.55
CA ASP A 368 -9.40 -14.37 2.77
C ASP A 368 -8.50 -14.10 4.00
N MET A 369 -7.78 -12.97 4.00
CA MET A 369 -6.93 -12.61 5.14
C MET A 369 -7.68 -12.42 6.45
N SER A 370 -8.94 -11.96 6.41
CA SER A 370 -9.74 -11.78 7.63
C SER A 370 -9.93 -13.10 8.40
N SER A 371 -9.92 -14.25 7.71
CA SER A 371 -9.99 -15.57 8.34
C SER A 371 -8.74 -15.94 9.14
N LYS A 372 -7.60 -15.28 8.85
CA LYS A 372 -6.30 -15.47 9.50
C LYS A 372 -6.01 -14.41 10.58
N LEU A 373 -6.93 -13.47 10.77
CA LEU A 373 -6.81 -12.36 11.70
C LEU A 373 -7.83 -12.46 12.82
N ASP A 374 -7.48 -11.89 13.97
CA ASP A 374 -8.33 -11.83 15.15
C ASP A 374 -8.65 -10.39 15.54
N GLY A 375 -9.69 -10.21 16.37
CA GLY A 375 -10.04 -8.93 16.98
C GLY A 375 -10.29 -7.84 15.96
N ASP A 376 -9.73 -6.66 16.22
CA ASP A 376 -9.93 -5.46 15.42
C ASP A 376 -9.34 -5.57 14.01
N ASN A 377 -8.23 -6.29 13.85
CA ASN A 377 -7.65 -6.53 12.53
C ASN A 377 -8.59 -7.33 11.63
N LYS A 378 -9.28 -8.33 12.19
CA LYS A 378 -10.31 -9.06 11.44
C LYS A 378 -11.43 -8.13 10.96
N LEU A 379 -11.88 -7.22 11.83
CA LEU A 379 -12.88 -6.23 11.48
C LEU A 379 -12.42 -5.35 10.31
N PHE A 380 -11.21 -4.79 10.39
CA PHE A 380 -10.72 -3.86 9.37
C PHE A 380 -10.53 -4.50 8.01
N TYR A 381 -9.92 -5.66 7.95
CA TYR A 381 -9.57 -6.32 6.68
C TYR A 381 -10.74 -7.09 6.07
N SER A 382 -11.81 -7.39 6.82
CA SER A 382 -13.02 -8.04 6.30
C SER A 382 -13.75 -7.23 5.23
N ILE A 383 -13.56 -5.91 5.17
CA ILE A 383 -14.18 -5.09 4.12
C ILE A 383 -13.80 -5.55 2.71
N TYR A 384 -12.58 -6.02 2.51
CA TYR A 384 -12.11 -6.50 1.21
C TYR A 384 -12.71 -7.87 0.85
N ASP A 385 -12.92 -8.75 1.83
CA ASP A 385 -13.63 -10.01 1.62
C ASP A 385 -15.13 -9.77 1.28
N ASN A 386 -15.67 -8.63 1.74
CA ASN A 386 -17.03 -8.18 1.45
C ASN A 386 -17.14 -7.36 0.14
N GLY A 387 -16.07 -7.30 -0.65
CA GLY A 387 -16.08 -6.71 -1.99
C GLY A 387 -15.60 -5.27 -2.08
N ALA A 388 -15.13 -4.65 -0.99
CA ALA A 388 -14.50 -3.34 -1.08
C ALA A 388 -13.24 -3.39 -1.95
N LYS A 389 -13.02 -2.36 -2.75
CA LYS A 389 -11.83 -2.18 -3.57
C LYS A 389 -10.86 -1.21 -2.89
N ALA A 390 -9.57 -1.43 -3.10
CA ALA A 390 -8.55 -0.51 -2.62
C ALA A 390 -8.44 0.71 -3.54
N SER A 391 -8.48 1.89 -2.95
CA SER A 391 -8.07 3.14 -3.61
C SER A 391 -6.66 3.49 -3.12
N MET A 392 -5.73 3.68 -4.03
CA MET A 392 -4.33 3.92 -3.72
C MET A 392 -3.80 5.08 -4.57
N GLY A 393 -2.86 5.84 -4.00
CA GLY A 393 -2.26 6.98 -4.66
C GLY A 393 -2.72 8.30 -4.07
N ALA A 394 -2.07 9.37 -4.50
CA ALA A 394 -2.29 10.72 -4.01
C ALA A 394 -2.03 11.72 -5.15
N PHE A 395 -2.24 12.99 -4.89
CA PHE A 395 -1.84 14.05 -5.80
C PHE A 395 -0.38 13.91 -6.20
N ALA A 396 -0.13 14.02 -7.51
CA ALA A 396 1.21 13.88 -8.08
C ALA A 396 2.17 14.93 -7.50
N THR A 397 3.42 14.50 -7.31
CA THR A 397 4.49 15.37 -6.83
C THR A 397 4.85 16.42 -7.88
N THR A 398 5.01 17.66 -7.44
CA THR A 398 5.38 18.79 -8.27
C THR A 398 6.60 19.50 -7.71
N ASP A 399 7.22 20.34 -8.53
CA ASP A 399 8.09 21.37 -7.97
C ASP A 399 7.24 22.36 -7.17
N PRO A 400 7.81 23.01 -6.12
CA PRO A 400 7.08 23.98 -5.34
C PRO A 400 6.57 25.14 -6.21
N VAL A 401 5.30 25.50 -6.04
CA VAL A 401 4.69 26.70 -6.62
C VAL A 401 4.34 27.63 -5.48
N GLU A 402 4.88 28.86 -5.50
CA GLU A 402 4.69 29.83 -4.42
C GLU A 402 3.19 30.11 -4.18
N GLY A 403 2.78 30.00 -2.93
CA GLY A 403 1.37 30.26 -2.52
C GLY A 403 0.36 29.18 -2.94
N VAL A 404 0.82 28.04 -3.46
CA VAL A 404 -0.06 26.95 -3.89
C VAL A 404 0.18 25.70 -3.06
N ASN A 405 -0.87 25.19 -2.41
CA ASN A 405 -0.87 23.91 -1.72
C ASN A 405 -2.20 23.19 -2.00
N ILE A 406 -2.16 22.16 -2.83
CA ILE A 406 -3.38 21.45 -3.23
C ILE A 406 -4.08 20.78 -2.04
N SER A 407 -3.34 20.27 -1.06
CA SER A 407 -3.91 19.66 0.13
C SER A 407 -4.68 20.69 0.98
N ASP A 408 -4.16 21.88 1.15
CA ASP A 408 -4.85 22.96 1.86
C ASP A 408 -6.11 23.41 1.09
N ASN A 409 -6.03 23.51 -0.23
CA ASN A 409 -7.17 23.91 -1.06
C ASN A 409 -8.28 22.85 -1.05
N VAL A 410 -7.93 21.57 -1.12
CA VAL A 410 -8.91 20.47 -1.15
C VAL A 410 -9.39 20.16 0.28
N PHE A 411 -8.49 19.77 1.17
CA PHE A 411 -8.83 19.22 2.49
C PHE A 411 -9.00 20.31 3.54
N GLY A 412 -8.13 21.32 3.52
CA GLY A 412 -8.22 22.44 4.46
C GLY A 412 -9.51 23.25 4.38
N SER A 413 -10.21 23.20 3.26
CA SER A 413 -11.47 23.91 3.05
C SER A 413 -12.70 23.26 3.72
N ILE A 414 -12.59 22.03 4.20
CA ILE A 414 -13.74 21.28 4.75
C ILE A 414 -14.37 21.99 5.94
N ASP A 415 -13.60 22.55 6.87
CA ASP A 415 -14.13 23.30 8.00
C ASP A 415 -14.99 24.48 7.52
N SER A 416 -14.57 25.15 6.47
CA SER A 416 -15.30 26.30 5.89
C SER A 416 -16.58 25.87 5.18
N LEU A 417 -16.62 24.67 4.58
CA LEU A 417 -17.84 24.10 4.02
C LEU A 417 -18.85 23.73 5.12
N VAL A 418 -18.38 23.14 6.23
CA VAL A 418 -19.23 22.77 7.37
C VAL A 418 -19.82 24.01 8.05
N THR A 419 -19.05 25.07 8.22
CA THR A 419 -19.49 26.33 8.83
C THR A 419 -20.30 27.22 7.88
N GLY A 420 -20.26 26.97 6.57
CA GLY A 420 -20.85 27.82 5.55
C GLY A 420 -20.03 29.07 5.21
N ALA A 421 -18.78 29.15 5.71
CA ALA A 421 -17.86 30.26 5.40
C ALA A 421 -17.36 30.21 3.94
N LYS A 422 -17.45 29.06 3.30
CA LYS A 422 -17.10 28.84 1.90
C LYS A 422 -18.22 28.08 1.19
N THR A 423 -18.55 28.48 -0.02
CA THR A 423 -19.49 27.75 -0.87
C THR A 423 -18.76 26.65 -1.67
N GLN A 424 -19.50 25.67 -2.19
CA GLN A 424 -18.95 24.66 -3.11
C GLN A 424 -18.29 25.32 -4.32
N GLN A 425 -18.91 26.34 -4.90
CA GLN A 425 -18.35 27.03 -6.06
C GLN A 425 -16.99 27.65 -5.74
N GLN A 426 -16.85 28.36 -4.62
CA GLN A 426 -15.58 28.93 -4.18
C GLN A 426 -14.51 27.84 -3.98
N TRP A 427 -14.89 26.73 -3.37
CA TRP A 427 -14.01 25.59 -3.15
C TRP A 427 -13.49 25.00 -4.48
N VAL A 428 -14.39 24.75 -5.45
CA VAL A 428 -14.03 24.24 -6.78
C VAL A 428 -13.14 25.21 -7.55
N GLU A 429 -13.40 26.52 -7.47
CA GLU A 429 -12.57 27.55 -8.09
C GLU A 429 -11.16 27.57 -7.52
N GLU A 430 -11.01 27.44 -6.20
CA GLU A 430 -9.70 27.36 -5.54
C GLU A 430 -8.92 26.09 -5.94
N ILE A 431 -9.58 24.94 -5.96
CA ILE A 431 -8.98 23.68 -6.41
C ILE A 431 -8.53 23.78 -7.87
N THR A 432 -9.38 24.31 -8.74
CA THR A 432 -9.08 24.47 -10.17
C THR A 432 -7.85 25.34 -10.38
N LYS A 433 -7.81 26.48 -9.70
CA LYS A 433 -6.68 27.41 -9.79
C LYS A 433 -5.37 26.77 -9.31
N ALA A 434 -5.41 26.04 -8.18
CA ALA A 434 -4.25 25.34 -7.65
C ALA A 434 -3.79 24.21 -8.59
N SER A 435 -4.73 23.42 -9.10
CA SER A 435 -4.49 22.33 -10.05
C SER A 435 -3.85 22.84 -11.35
N ASP A 436 -4.35 23.94 -11.90
CA ASP A 436 -3.78 24.54 -13.13
C ASP A 436 -2.34 25.02 -12.92
N ALA A 437 -2.05 25.62 -11.78
CA ALA A 437 -0.70 26.04 -11.42
C ALA A 437 0.27 24.86 -11.26
N LEU A 438 -0.18 23.77 -10.62
CA LEU A 438 0.64 22.60 -10.35
C LEU A 438 0.88 21.73 -11.59
N ARG A 439 -0.03 21.73 -12.56
CA ARG A 439 0.14 21.01 -13.82
C ARG A 439 1.43 21.41 -14.54
N GLY A 440 1.77 22.69 -14.55
CA GLY A 440 3.01 23.17 -15.13
C GLY A 440 4.28 22.83 -14.38
N ALA A 441 4.15 22.31 -13.15
CA ALA A 441 5.24 22.00 -12.23
C ALA A 441 5.39 20.49 -11.94
N LEU A 442 4.71 19.61 -12.69
CA LEU A 442 4.79 18.16 -12.55
C LEU A 442 6.25 17.66 -12.72
N LYS A 443 6.66 16.69 -11.88
CA LYS A 443 7.98 16.04 -11.92
C LYS A 443 8.00 14.82 -12.81
#